data_6fb03fd6f611d5c476a7a19477b44c1a
#
_entry.id   6fb03fd6f611d5c476a7a19477b44c1a
#
_cell.length_a   1.000
_cell.length_b   1.000
_cell.length_c   1.000
_cell.angle_alpha   90.00
_cell.angle_beta   90.00
_cell.angle_gamma   90.00
#
_symmetry.space_group_name_H-M   'P 1'
#
loop_
_entity.id
_entity.type
_entity.pdbx_description
1 polymer ?
#
loop_
_entity_poly.entity_id
_entity_poly.type
_entity_poly.pdbx_seq_one_letter_code
_entity_poly.pdbx_strand_id
1 'polypeptide(L)'
;RNYRPSLAAGCIAAGGTLGILIPPSIVMVVYASATDVSVGRMFLAGVIPGLLAGTMLMVTIYGIAKVKNLPKGEWQGWGEVAASAGAASGGLFLIIIILGGIYGGIFTPTEAAAVAAVYSFLIASFIYRDMGVFARTAPKAGNFTGITLMVGLFFGIVLWLISGGALALVHATLIGFGAAAGVAVAERVLR
;
A
#
# COMPACT_ATOMS: atom_id res chain seq x y z
N ARG A 1 16.81 0.63 -19.61
CA ARG A 1 18.15 0.96 -19.10
C ARG A 1 18.96 -0.34 -19.04
N ASN A 2 20.15 -0.37 -19.64
CA ASN A 2 20.99 -1.58 -19.79
C ASN A 2 21.70 -1.98 -18.48
N TYR A 3 20.93 -2.29 -17.44
CA TYR A 3 21.47 -2.93 -16.23
C TYR A 3 21.49 -4.45 -16.41
N ARG A 4 22.51 -5.11 -15.87
CA ARG A 4 22.52 -6.58 -15.81
C ARG A 4 21.34 -7.07 -14.98
N PRO A 5 20.51 -8.00 -15.49
CA PRO A 5 19.33 -8.46 -14.77
C PRO A 5 19.60 -8.97 -13.35
N SER A 6 20.74 -9.63 -13.16
CA SER A 6 21.15 -10.13 -11.83
C SER A 6 21.41 -9.02 -10.81
N LEU A 7 21.99 -7.90 -11.24
CA LEU A 7 22.21 -6.74 -10.36
C LEU A 7 20.88 -6.07 -10.00
N ALA A 8 20.00 -5.88 -10.99
CA ALA A 8 18.68 -5.30 -10.77
C ALA A 8 17.86 -6.16 -9.81
N ALA A 9 17.83 -7.49 -10.01
CA ALA A 9 17.14 -8.42 -9.13
C ALA A 9 17.71 -8.38 -7.70
N GLY A 10 19.05 -8.35 -7.57
CA GLY A 10 19.70 -8.24 -6.26
C GLY A 10 19.36 -6.94 -5.52
N CYS A 11 19.34 -5.80 -6.22
CA CYS A 11 18.94 -4.51 -5.63
C CYS A 11 17.47 -4.51 -5.18
N ILE A 12 16.57 -5.10 -5.99
CA ILE A 12 15.15 -5.19 -5.64
C ILE A 12 14.95 -6.11 -4.44
N ALA A 13 15.61 -7.28 -4.42
CA ALA A 13 15.53 -8.21 -3.30
C ALA A 13 16.06 -7.58 -2.00
N ALA A 14 17.23 -6.94 -2.04
CA ALA A 14 17.80 -6.25 -0.89
C ALA A 14 16.93 -5.07 -0.43
N GLY A 15 16.35 -4.29 -1.37
CA GLY A 15 15.41 -3.24 -1.04
C GLY A 15 14.13 -3.76 -0.39
N GLY A 16 13.63 -4.92 -0.82
CA GLY A 16 12.46 -5.56 -0.24
C GLY A 16 12.62 -5.92 1.23
N THR A 17 13.84 -6.26 1.68
CA THR A 17 14.11 -6.55 3.11
C THR A 17 13.94 -5.34 4.02
N LEU A 18 14.10 -4.12 3.49
CA LEU A 18 13.88 -2.89 4.26
C LEU A 18 12.42 -2.70 4.66
N GLY A 19 11.47 -3.22 3.87
CA GLY A 19 10.06 -3.18 4.19
C GLY A 19 9.67 -3.93 5.47
N ILE A 20 10.54 -4.83 5.94
CA ILE A 20 10.36 -5.52 7.22
C ILE A 20 10.76 -4.61 8.40
N LEU A 21 11.75 -3.73 8.20
CA LEU A 21 12.32 -2.88 9.23
C LEU A 21 11.69 -1.49 9.31
N ILE A 22 11.29 -0.94 8.16
CA ILE A 22 10.74 0.42 8.09
C ILE A 22 9.24 0.38 8.38
N PRO A 23 8.75 1.12 9.41
CA PRO A 23 7.33 1.18 9.71
C PRO A 23 6.50 1.86 8.60
N PRO A 24 5.24 1.42 8.39
CA PRO A 24 4.53 0.33 9.06
C PRO A 24 4.92 -1.05 8.51
N SER A 25 5.24 -1.99 9.40
CA SER A 25 5.68 -3.34 9.05
C SER A 25 4.77 -4.42 9.66
N ILE A 26 4.30 -5.33 8.82
CA ILE A 26 3.44 -6.43 9.27
C ILE A 26 4.18 -7.39 10.22
N VAL A 27 5.47 -7.60 10.00
CA VAL A 27 6.31 -8.46 10.86
C VAL A 27 6.42 -7.86 12.27
N MET A 28 6.58 -6.54 12.37
CA MET A 28 6.59 -5.85 13.66
C MET A 28 5.23 -5.93 14.38
N VAL A 29 4.12 -5.87 13.65
CA VAL A 29 2.79 -6.04 14.22
C VAL A 29 2.61 -7.44 14.80
N VAL A 30 2.97 -8.47 14.02
CA VAL A 30 2.89 -9.87 14.46
C VAL A 30 3.80 -10.13 15.67
N TYR A 31 5.04 -9.63 15.62
CA TYR A 31 5.96 -9.77 16.75
C TYR A 31 5.44 -9.07 18.01
N ALA A 32 4.95 -7.85 17.88
CA ALA A 32 4.39 -7.10 19.00
C ALA A 32 3.18 -7.82 19.62
N SER A 33 2.31 -8.40 18.79
CA SER A 33 1.17 -9.20 19.24
C SER A 33 1.59 -10.50 19.95
N ALA A 34 2.67 -11.15 19.50
CA ALA A 34 3.16 -12.38 20.11
C ALA A 34 3.92 -12.16 21.44
N THR A 35 4.45 -10.95 21.65
CA THR A 35 5.28 -10.60 22.83
C THR A 35 4.59 -9.63 23.78
N ASP A 36 3.31 -9.29 23.56
CA ASP A 36 2.53 -8.31 24.33
C ASP A 36 3.20 -6.92 24.43
N VAL A 37 4.00 -6.57 23.42
CA VAL A 37 4.64 -5.25 23.29
C VAL A 37 3.75 -4.31 22.47
N SER A 38 3.73 -3.03 22.82
CA SER A 38 3.01 -2.02 22.05
C SER A 38 3.54 -1.94 20.60
N VAL A 39 2.64 -2.07 19.62
CA VAL A 39 2.96 -1.96 18.18
C VAL A 39 3.58 -0.59 17.86
N GLY A 40 3.08 0.50 18.48
CA GLY A 40 3.66 1.83 18.29
C GLY A 40 5.12 1.91 18.78
N ARG A 41 5.43 1.34 19.94
CA ARG A 41 6.82 1.27 20.44
C ARG A 41 7.70 0.41 19.53
N MET A 42 7.17 -0.70 19.01
CA MET A 42 7.89 -1.55 18.06
C MET A 42 8.20 -0.81 16.76
N PHE A 43 7.26 -0.04 16.25
CA PHE A 43 7.48 0.80 15.07
C PHE A 43 8.57 1.86 15.31
N LEU A 44 8.55 2.53 16.46
CA LEU A 44 9.61 3.49 16.83
C LEU A 44 10.99 2.83 16.91
N ALA A 45 11.06 1.64 17.50
CA ALA A 45 12.30 0.87 17.59
C ALA A 45 12.87 0.49 16.21
N GLY A 46 12.00 0.29 15.21
CA GLY A 46 12.39 -0.05 13.85
C GLY A 46 12.94 1.12 13.01
N VAL A 47 12.66 2.38 13.39
CA VAL A 47 13.08 3.55 12.60
C VAL A 47 14.61 3.63 12.48
N ILE A 48 15.32 3.56 13.60
CA ILE A 48 16.79 3.70 13.60
C ILE A 48 17.48 2.56 12.85
N PRO A 49 17.19 1.27 13.13
CA PRO A 49 17.76 0.17 12.36
C PRO A 49 17.38 0.23 10.87
N GLY A 50 16.14 0.61 10.57
CA GLY A 50 15.67 0.74 9.19
C GLY A 50 16.42 1.82 8.40
N LEU A 51 16.63 3.00 8.99
CA LEU A 51 17.42 4.08 8.39
C LEU A 51 18.89 3.67 8.23
N LEU A 52 19.47 3.01 9.23
CA LEU A 52 20.83 2.51 9.15
C LEU A 52 21.00 1.51 8.02
N ALA A 53 20.13 0.50 7.96
CA ALA A 53 20.14 -0.53 6.92
C ALA A 53 19.93 0.08 5.52
N GLY A 54 18.98 1.01 5.38
CA GLY A 54 18.74 1.75 4.14
C GLY A 54 19.96 2.56 3.69
N THR A 55 20.61 3.24 4.60
CA THR A 55 21.82 4.00 4.31
C THR A 55 22.97 3.09 3.90
N MET A 56 23.19 1.98 4.60
CA MET A 56 24.22 1.00 4.23
C MET A 56 23.96 0.39 2.85
N LEU A 57 22.70 0.09 2.54
CA LEU A 57 22.30 -0.40 1.22
C LEU A 57 22.57 0.65 0.13
N MET A 58 22.23 1.92 0.36
CA MET A 58 22.52 3.00 -0.59
C MET A 58 24.01 3.17 -0.83
N VAL A 59 24.83 3.14 0.20
CA VAL A 59 26.30 3.22 0.10
C VAL A 59 26.85 2.05 -0.70
N THR A 60 26.36 0.84 -0.44
CA THR A 60 26.77 -0.38 -1.16
C THR A 60 26.41 -0.31 -2.63
N ILE A 61 25.18 0.07 -2.97
CA ILE A 61 24.73 0.21 -4.36
C ILE A 61 25.52 1.30 -5.08
N TYR A 62 25.78 2.45 -4.40
CA TYR A 62 26.61 3.52 -4.94
C TYR A 62 28.03 3.05 -5.25
N GLY A 63 28.64 2.31 -4.32
CA GLY A 63 29.97 1.74 -4.51
C GLY A 63 30.02 0.78 -5.72
N ILE A 64 29.05 -0.13 -5.83
CA ILE A 64 28.94 -1.05 -6.96
C ILE A 64 28.73 -0.28 -8.27
N ALA A 65 27.88 0.75 -8.27
CA ALA A 65 27.61 1.57 -9.43
C ALA A 65 28.88 2.28 -9.94
N LYS A 66 29.69 2.78 -9.01
CA LYS A 66 30.95 3.46 -9.34
C LYS A 66 32.01 2.49 -9.88
N VAL A 67 32.20 1.35 -9.24
CA VAL A 67 33.18 0.32 -9.65
C VAL A 67 32.82 -0.30 -11.01
N LYS A 68 31.53 -0.54 -11.26
CA LYS A 68 31.05 -1.14 -12.50
C LYS A 68 30.72 -0.14 -13.60
N ASN A 69 30.99 1.14 -13.41
CA ASN A 69 30.68 2.23 -14.34
C ASN A 69 29.25 2.12 -14.91
N LEU A 70 28.26 1.98 -14.02
CA LEU A 70 26.87 1.82 -14.45
C LEU A 70 26.35 3.11 -15.12
N PRO A 71 25.45 2.98 -16.10
CA PRO A 71 24.90 4.12 -16.81
C PRO A 71 24.14 5.03 -15.82
N LYS A 72 24.48 6.31 -15.81
CA LYS A 72 23.84 7.32 -14.97
C LYS A 72 22.60 7.85 -15.68
N GLY A 73 21.55 8.13 -14.91
CA GLY A 73 20.42 8.91 -15.38
C GLY A 73 20.76 10.39 -15.39
N GLU A 74 20.14 11.14 -16.29
CA GLU A 74 20.24 12.60 -16.27
C GLU A 74 19.39 13.16 -15.14
N TRP A 75 19.88 14.20 -14.47
CA TRP A 75 19.14 14.91 -13.46
C TRP A 75 18.07 15.78 -14.13
N GLN A 76 16.80 15.48 -13.89
CA GLN A 76 15.67 16.18 -14.50
C GLN A 76 15.24 17.46 -13.75
N GLY A 77 15.93 17.81 -12.68
CA GLY A 77 15.68 19.03 -11.93
C GLY A 77 14.67 18.89 -10.80
N TRP A 78 14.61 19.92 -9.97
CA TRP A 78 13.71 19.99 -8.81
C TRP A 78 12.23 20.03 -9.17
N GLY A 79 11.90 20.54 -10.36
CA GLY A 79 10.53 20.56 -10.85
C GLY A 79 9.95 19.16 -11.02
N GLU A 80 10.72 18.21 -11.57
CA GLU A 80 10.30 16.81 -11.72
C GLU A 80 10.18 16.11 -10.37
N VAL A 81 11.05 16.43 -9.42
CA VAL A 81 10.96 15.91 -8.04
C VAL A 81 9.66 16.38 -7.40
N ALA A 82 9.30 17.66 -7.53
CA ALA A 82 8.06 18.19 -6.98
C ALA A 82 6.81 17.58 -7.66
N ALA A 83 6.84 17.41 -8.97
CA ALA A 83 5.77 16.78 -9.73
C ALA A 83 5.58 15.31 -9.33
N SER A 84 6.68 14.57 -9.21
CA SER A 84 6.66 13.16 -8.76
C SER A 84 6.19 13.03 -7.31
N ALA A 85 6.59 13.93 -6.42
CA ALA A 85 6.11 13.97 -5.03
C ALA A 85 4.60 14.26 -5.00
N GLY A 86 4.12 15.17 -5.84
CA GLY A 86 2.68 15.43 -6.00
C GLY A 86 1.91 14.20 -6.48
N ALA A 87 2.44 13.48 -7.47
CA ALA A 87 1.84 12.24 -7.95
C ALA A 87 1.83 11.13 -6.89
N ALA A 88 2.86 11.06 -6.05
CA ALA A 88 2.99 10.09 -4.95
C ALA A 88 2.28 10.51 -3.66
N SER A 89 1.71 11.73 -3.60
CA SER A 89 1.15 12.32 -2.37
C SER A 89 0.10 11.45 -1.70
N GLY A 90 -0.74 10.75 -2.47
CA GLY A 90 -1.73 9.83 -1.94
C GLY A 90 -1.10 8.70 -1.10
N GLY A 91 -0.04 8.07 -1.60
CA GLY A 91 0.68 7.03 -0.86
C GLY A 91 1.45 7.58 0.34
N LEU A 92 2.08 8.74 0.20
CA LEU A 92 2.82 9.39 1.30
C LEU A 92 1.87 9.80 2.43
N PHE A 93 0.71 10.33 2.10
CA PHE A 93 -0.30 10.74 3.09
C PHE A 93 -0.85 9.54 3.88
N LEU A 94 -0.96 8.37 3.25
CA LEU A 94 -1.34 7.13 3.93
C LEU A 94 -0.39 6.80 5.09
N ILE A 95 0.92 6.94 4.87
CA ILE A 95 1.93 6.70 5.90
C ILE A 95 1.73 7.68 7.07
N ILE A 96 1.46 8.95 6.76
CA ILE A 96 1.20 9.99 7.78
C ILE A 96 -0.07 9.66 8.58
N ILE A 97 -1.14 9.20 7.93
CA ILE A 97 -2.37 8.79 8.62
C ILE A 97 -2.09 7.64 9.59
N ILE A 98 -1.42 6.58 9.12
CA ILE A 98 -1.16 5.39 9.93
C ILE A 98 -0.25 5.74 11.12
N LEU A 99 0.94 6.25 10.85
CA LEU A 99 1.92 6.53 11.90
C LEU A 99 1.48 7.68 12.80
N GLY A 100 0.96 8.76 12.22
CA GLY A 100 0.45 9.90 12.96
C GLY A 100 -0.74 9.54 13.86
N GLY A 101 -1.66 8.72 13.38
CA GLY A 101 -2.80 8.24 14.14
C GLY A 101 -2.42 7.32 15.30
N ILE A 102 -1.48 6.39 15.07
CA ILE A 102 -0.99 5.48 16.13
C ILE A 102 -0.17 6.24 17.17
N TYR A 103 0.78 7.09 16.75
CA TYR A 103 1.63 7.84 17.68
C TYR A 103 0.88 8.97 18.41
N GLY A 104 -0.10 9.57 17.74
CA GLY A 104 -1.00 10.54 18.33
C GLY A 104 -2.01 9.94 19.30
N GLY A 105 -2.06 8.60 19.43
CA GLY A 105 -3.02 7.91 20.30
C GLY A 105 -4.48 8.00 19.80
N ILE A 106 -4.70 8.41 18.54
CA ILE A 106 -6.03 8.54 17.92
C ILE A 106 -6.56 7.18 17.51
N PHE A 107 -5.69 6.30 17.02
CA PHE A 107 -6.03 4.97 16.52
C PHE A 107 -5.21 3.89 17.20
N THR A 108 -5.87 2.78 17.49
CA THR A 108 -5.17 1.50 17.69
C THR A 108 -4.60 1.01 16.35
N PRO A 109 -3.60 0.12 16.33
CA PRO A 109 -3.05 -0.43 15.09
C PRO A 109 -4.10 -1.10 14.19
N THR A 110 -5.11 -1.73 14.79
CA THR A 110 -6.21 -2.38 14.06
C THR A 110 -7.12 -1.35 13.39
N GLU A 111 -7.46 -0.27 14.11
CA GLU A 111 -8.25 0.83 13.55
C GLU A 111 -7.48 1.57 12.45
N ALA A 112 -6.17 1.81 12.66
CA ALA A 112 -5.31 2.39 11.63
C ALA A 112 -5.28 1.55 10.35
N ALA A 113 -5.26 0.22 10.46
CA ALA A 113 -5.32 -0.68 9.30
C ALA A 113 -6.68 -0.57 8.57
N ALA A 114 -7.79 -0.46 9.30
CA ALA A 114 -9.11 -0.27 8.71
C ALA A 114 -9.22 1.08 7.98
N VAL A 115 -8.76 2.16 8.62
CA VAL A 115 -8.70 3.50 8.00
C VAL A 115 -7.82 3.50 6.75
N ALA A 116 -6.66 2.84 6.81
CA ALA A 116 -5.76 2.69 5.68
C ALA A 116 -6.39 1.96 4.50
N ALA A 117 -7.15 0.90 4.76
CA ALA A 117 -7.86 0.14 3.73
C ALA A 117 -8.94 1.00 3.04
N VAL A 118 -9.76 1.71 3.82
CA VAL A 118 -10.78 2.63 3.29
C VAL A 118 -10.12 3.76 2.49
N TYR A 119 -9.11 4.40 3.05
CA TYR A 119 -8.38 5.47 2.39
C TYR A 119 -7.77 5.01 1.06
N SER A 120 -7.06 3.87 1.06
CA SER A 120 -6.44 3.31 -0.15
C SER A 120 -7.46 3.02 -1.24
N PHE A 121 -8.62 2.46 -0.85
CA PHE A 121 -9.72 2.22 -1.78
C PHE A 121 -10.24 3.52 -2.40
N LEU A 122 -10.47 4.55 -1.58
CA LEU A 122 -10.97 5.84 -2.07
C LEU A 122 -9.95 6.50 -3.01
N ILE A 123 -8.68 6.55 -2.65
CA ILE A 123 -7.62 7.15 -3.47
C ILE A 123 -7.48 6.39 -4.80
N ALA A 124 -7.43 5.06 -4.77
CA ALA A 124 -7.32 4.25 -5.97
C ALA A 124 -8.53 4.38 -6.90
N SER A 125 -9.74 4.51 -6.34
CA SER A 125 -10.96 4.59 -7.13
C SER A 125 -11.21 5.99 -7.71
N PHE A 126 -10.97 7.06 -6.94
CA PHE A 126 -11.37 8.42 -7.32
C PHE A 126 -10.20 9.27 -7.85
N ILE A 127 -9.00 9.12 -7.28
CA ILE A 127 -7.84 9.95 -7.64
C ILE A 127 -7.02 9.27 -8.73
N TYR A 128 -6.53 8.06 -8.46
CA TYR A 128 -5.72 7.34 -9.45
C TYR A 128 -6.58 6.72 -10.55
N ARG A 129 -7.85 6.45 -10.26
CA ARG A 129 -8.80 5.83 -11.21
C ARG A 129 -8.25 4.54 -11.83
N ASP A 130 -7.54 3.77 -11.02
CA ASP A 130 -6.95 2.51 -11.44
C ASP A 130 -7.90 1.32 -11.20
N MET A 131 -8.92 1.53 -10.36
CA MET A 131 -9.86 0.49 -9.97
C MET A 131 -11.32 0.90 -10.20
N GLY A 132 -12.14 -0.09 -10.56
CA GLY A 132 -13.59 0.01 -10.59
C GLY A 132 -14.16 0.76 -11.80
N VAL A 133 -15.37 1.32 -11.59
CA VAL A 133 -16.19 2.00 -12.59
C VAL A 133 -15.52 3.24 -13.17
N PHE A 134 -14.61 3.85 -12.40
CA PHE A 134 -13.92 5.10 -12.76
C PHE A 134 -12.54 4.87 -13.39
N ALA A 135 -12.17 3.62 -13.70
CA ALA A 135 -10.88 3.31 -14.30
C ALA A 135 -10.68 4.02 -15.65
N ARG A 136 -9.56 4.71 -15.81
CA ARG A 136 -9.21 5.41 -17.06
C ARG A 136 -8.95 4.47 -18.24
N THR A 137 -8.50 3.27 -17.94
CA THR A 137 -8.28 2.20 -18.91
C THR A 137 -9.37 1.16 -18.72
N ALA A 138 -10.19 0.93 -19.76
CA ALA A 138 -11.17 -0.14 -19.72
C ALA A 138 -10.47 -1.47 -19.38
N PRO A 139 -10.82 -2.13 -18.28
CA PRO A 139 -10.21 -3.40 -17.92
C PRO A 139 -10.47 -4.40 -19.04
N LYS A 140 -9.43 -5.11 -19.49
CA LYS A 140 -9.60 -6.25 -20.39
C LYS A 140 -10.59 -7.20 -19.70
N ALA A 141 -11.51 -7.78 -20.48
CA ALA A 141 -12.67 -8.56 -19.98
C ALA A 141 -12.36 -9.63 -18.89
N GLY A 142 -11.10 -10.08 -18.79
CA GLY A 142 -10.64 -11.01 -17.75
C GLY A 142 -10.40 -10.38 -16.35
N ASN A 143 -10.19 -9.07 -16.25
CA ASN A 143 -9.90 -8.41 -14.97
C ASN A 143 -11.17 -7.97 -14.23
N PHE A 144 -12.31 -7.96 -14.94
CA PHE A 144 -13.57 -7.51 -14.38
C PHE A 144 -14.04 -8.37 -13.19
N THR A 145 -13.90 -9.69 -13.30
CA THR A 145 -14.24 -10.63 -12.21
C THR A 145 -13.39 -10.40 -10.96
N GLY A 146 -12.10 -10.15 -11.13
CA GLY A 146 -11.18 -9.85 -10.02
C GLY A 146 -11.54 -8.56 -9.29
N ILE A 147 -11.86 -7.50 -10.03
CA ILE A 147 -12.27 -6.21 -9.46
C ILE A 147 -13.59 -6.34 -8.70
N THR A 148 -14.59 -7.02 -9.28
CA THR A 148 -15.88 -7.28 -8.63
C THR A 148 -15.71 -8.07 -7.34
N LEU A 149 -14.83 -9.09 -7.35
CA LEU A 149 -14.50 -9.88 -6.16
C LEU A 149 -13.85 -9.01 -5.08
N MET A 150 -12.86 -8.20 -5.42
CA MET A 150 -12.17 -7.33 -4.46
C MET A 150 -13.11 -6.26 -3.88
N VAL A 151 -13.94 -5.63 -4.71
CA VAL A 151 -14.92 -4.63 -4.28
C VAL A 151 -15.98 -5.26 -3.39
N GLY A 152 -16.49 -6.44 -3.76
CA GLY A 152 -17.47 -7.18 -2.97
C GLY A 152 -16.93 -7.59 -1.60
N LEU A 153 -15.72 -8.11 -1.55
CA LEU A 153 -15.04 -8.49 -0.31
C LEU A 153 -14.77 -7.26 0.58
N PHE A 154 -14.33 -6.16 -0.01
CA PHE A 154 -14.06 -4.92 0.70
C PHE A 154 -15.34 -4.37 1.35
N PHE A 155 -16.42 -4.20 0.57
CA PHE A 155 -17.69 -3.73 1.12
C PHE A 155 -18.26 -4.70 2.15
N GLY A 156 -18.10 -6.01 1.96
CA GLY A 156 -18.51 -7.01 2.93
C GLY A 156 -17.79 -6.86 4.27
N ILE A 157 -16.47 -6.68 4.24
CA ILE A 157 -15.68 -6.46 5.46
C ILE A 157 -16.05 -5.13 6.14
N VAL A 158 -16.22 -4.06 5.37
CA VAL A 158 -16.62 -2.75 5.92
C VAL A 158 -17.99 -2.83 6.59
N LEU A 159 -18.97 -3.46 5.96
CA LEU A 159 -20.30 -3.67 6.55
C LEU A 159 -20.25 -4.52 7.81
N TRP A 160 -19.41 -5.56 7.83
CA TRP A 160 -19.23 -6.40 9.01
C TRP A 160 -18.63 -5.59 10.18
N LEU A 161 -17.63 -4.75 9.91
CA LEU A 161 -17.01 -3.87 10.91
C LEU A 161 -18.00 -2.82 11.44
N ILE A 162 -18.76 -2.15 10.56
CA ILE A 162 -19.74 -1.13 10.93
C ILE A 162 -20.88 -1.74 11.76
N SER A 163 -21.26 -2.98 11.46
CA SER A 163 -22.31 -3.70 12.23
C SER A 163 -21.82 -4.20 13.58
N GLY A 164 -20.58 -3.93 13.98
CA GLY A 164 -19.99 -4.42 15.23
C GLY A 164 -19.92 -5.95 15.31
N GLY A 165 -19.84 -6.63 14.16
CA GLY A 165 -19.85 -8.09 14.08
C GLY A 165 -21.24 -8.74 14.23
N ALA A 166 -22.31 -7.94 14.37
CA ALA A 166 -23.68 -8.47 14.49
C ALA A 166 -24.17 -9.21 13.26
N LEU A 167 -23.67 -8.83 12.07
CA LEU A 167 -23.90 -9.57 10.84
C LEU A 167 -22.87 -10.69 10.70
N ALA A 168 -23.34 -11.92 10.46
CA ALA A 168 -22.42 -13.00 10.13
C ALA A 168 -21.57 -12.59 8.90
N LEU A 169 -20.25 -12.82 8.95
CA LEU A 169 -19.31 -12.44 7.89
C LEU A 169 -19.78 -12.87 6.49
N VAL A 170 -20.43 -14.04 6.41
CA VAL A 170 -21.01 -14.58 5.18
C VAL A 170 -22.12 -13.68 4.62
N HIS A 171 -23.03 -13.18 5.46
CA HIS A 171 -24.10 -12.30 5.01
C HIS A 171 -23.55 -10.93 4.56
N ALA A 172 -22.60 -10.37 5.31
CA ALA A 172 -21.95 -9.10 4.97
C ALA A 172 -21.19 -9.20 3.63
N THR A 173 -20.48 -10.31 3.38
CA THR A 173 -19.80 -10.55 2.10
C THR A 173 -20.79 -10.74 0.95
N LEU A 174 -21.89 -11.48 1.14
CA LEU A 174 -22.92 -11.65 0.13
C LEU A 174 -23.58 -10.32 -0.27
N ILE A 175 -23.87 -9.45 0.70
CA ILE A 175 -24.38 -8.08 0.44
C ILE A 175 -23.34 -7.27 -0.35
N GLY A 176 -22.06 -7.34 0.04
CA GLY A 176 -20.97 -6.67 -0.67
C GLY A 176 -20.82 -7.16 -2.12
N PHE A 177 -20.94 -8.46 -2.36
CA PHE A 177 -20.93 -9.04 -3.71
C PHE A 177 -22.16 -8.63 -4.53
N GLY A 178 -23.35 -8.60 -3.91
CA GLY A 178 -24.57 -8.13 -4.55
C GLY A 178 -24.46 -6.68 -5.01
N ALA A 179 -23.95 -5.81 -4.14
CA ALA A 179 -23.70 -4.41 -4.47
C ALA A 179 -22.68 -4.25 -5.61
N ALA A 180 -21.56 -4.97 -5.56
CA ALA A 180 -20.54 -4.94 -6.61
C ALA A 180 -21.06 -5.49 -7.96
N ALA A 181 -21.86 -6.54 -7.94
CA ALA A 181 -22.50 -7.09 -9.13
C ALA A 181 -23.53 -6.10 -9.71
N GLY A 182 -24.30 -5.41 -8.87
CA GLY A 182 -25.25 -4.38 -9.29
C GLY A 182 -24.57 -3.21 -10.02
N VAL A 183 -23.43 -2.74 -9.48
CA VAL A 183 -22.60 -1.71 -10.13
C VAL A 183 -22.08 -2.20 -11.47
N ALA A 184 -21.64 -3.46 -11.54
CA ALA A 184 -21.12 -4.07 -12.76
C ALA A 184 -22.19 -4.22 -13.86
N VAL A 185 -23.42 -4.54 -13.48
CA VAL A 185 -24.56 -4.62 -14.41
C VAL A 185 -24.96 -3.22 -14.88
N ALA A 186 -25.06 -2.24 -13.98
CA ALA A 186 -25.37 -0.86 -14.33
C ALA A 186 -24.35 -0.29 -15.34
N GLU A 187 -23.08 -0.58 -15.20
CA GLU A 187 -22.05 -0.17 -16.16
C GLU A 187 -22.23 -0.78 -17.55
N ARG A 188 -22.69 -2.05 -17.63
CA ARG A 188 -22.98 -2.70 -18.93
C ARG A 188 -24.20 -2.14 -19.63
N VAL A 189 -25.17 -1.66 -18.87
CA VAL A 189 -26.42 -1.09 -19.42
C VAL A 189 -26.21 0.34 -19.88
N LEU A 190 -25.26 1.08 -19.26
CA LEU A 190 -24.96 2.48 -19.57
C LEU A 190 -23.89 2.65 -20.67
N ARG A 191 -23.30 1.57 -21.17
CA ARG A 191 -22.42 1.55 -22.35
C ARG A 191 -23.18 1.11 -23.60
#